data_d3b8e9c7302d59ab799a1912010f6555
#
_entry.id   d3b8e9c7302d59ab799a1912010f6555
#
_cell.length_a   1.000
_cell.length_b   1.000
_cell.length_c   1.000
_cell.angle_alpha   90.00
_cell.angle_beta   90.00
_cell.angle_gamma   90.00
#
_symmetry.space_group_name_H-M   'P 1'
#
loop_
_entity.id
_entity.type
_entity.pdbx_description
1 polymer ?
#
loop_
_entity_poly.entity_id
_entity_poly.type
_entity_poly.pdbx_seq_one_letter_code
_entity_poly.pdbx_strand_id
1 'polypeptide(L)'
;LMGAAYSLKLPKIDKKHLRLMIGLRKYICSQFKPSVAKAIYDYFEADSILDFSAGWGDRLAGFYASNSSRYYGIDPRKENHPIYREQAEFYEKHRSTFLEPTKEVDFFESPAEDFDYSQIKPVDLVFTSPPYFNVERYSYDDTQSWIRYKDINSWNESFLHRALEKMWTRISSGGHLLVNISDVYSNSKWSTDRGWDKICDPMNDFINNELEGSEYQGCIGMEMAKRPNSGGAGTAKSEEYSEESLKLAEETKNKTFCEPIWVWKKL
;
A
#
# COMPACT_ATOMS: atom_id res chain seq x y z
N LEU A 1 12.51 24.88 -6.91
CA LEU A 1 12.93 25.01 -5.50
C LEU A 1 12.74 26.43 -4.95
N MET A 2 13.17 27.50 -5.66
CA MET A 2 13.03 28.91 -5.19
C MET A 2 11.57 29.28 -4.84
N GLY A 3 10.62 28.93 -5.70
CA GLY A 3 9.19 29.19 -5.38
C GLY A 3 8.67 28.41 -4.15
N ALA A 4 9.24 27.23 -3.86
CA ALA A 4 8.92 26.49 -2.62
C ALA A 4 9.55 27.16 -1.39
N ALA A 5 10.77 27.67 -1.50
CA ALA A 5 11.41 28.45 -0.44
C ALA A 5 10.63 29.71 -0.11
N TYR A 6 10.14 30.41 -1.14
CA TYR A 6 9.29 31.58 -0.98
C TYR A 6 7.95 31.24 -0.29
N SER A 7 7.29 30.17 -0.72
CA SER A 7 6.03 29.72 -0.12
C SER A 7 6.20 29.31 1.35
N LEU A 8 7.36 28.74 1.70
CA LEU A 8 7.70 28.36 3.07
C LEU A 8 8.26 29.53 3.91
N LYS A 9 8.40 30.73 3.33
CA LYS A 9 9.01 31.91 3.98
C LYS A 9 10.37 31.60 4.60
N LEU A 10 11.21 30.80 3.91
CA LEU A 10 12.51 30.39 4.43
C LEU A 10 13.53 31.52 4.30
N PRO A 11 14.16 31.96 5.39
CA PRO A 11 15.18 33.01 5.34
C PRO A 11 16.49 32.50 4.72
N LYS A 12 16.71 31.19 4.76
CA LYS A 12 17.90 30.51 4.24
C LYS A 12 17.56 29.12 3.77
N ILE A 13 18.14 28.71 2.64
CA ILE A 13 18.01 27.34 2.13
C ILE A 13 19.17 26.51 2.68
N ASP A 14 18.87 25.49 3.47
CA ASP A 14 19.82 24.50 3.97
C ASP A 14 19.34 23.08 3.66
N LYS A 15 20.17 22.08 4.00
CA LYS A 15 19.87 20.67 3.76
C LYS A 15 18.56 20.19 4.41
N LYS A 16 18.19 20.75 5.57
CA LYS A 16 16.95 20.38 6.29
C LYS A 16 15.71 20.83 5.52
N HIS A 17 15.79 21.98 4.86
CA HIS A 17 14.70 22.56 4.11
C HIS A 17 14.53 21.97 2.71
N LEU A 18 15.59 21.35 2.13
CA LEU A 18 15.51 20.77 0.79
C LEU A 18 14.41 19.72 0.66
N ARG A 19 14.26 18.82 1.63
CA ARG A 19 13.21 17.79 1.63
C ARG A 19 11.81 18.41 1.66
N LEU A 20 11.59 19.42 2.49
CA LEU A 20 10.33 20.17 2.56
C LEU A 20 10.02 20.88 1.26
N MET A 21 11.03 21.53 0.65
CA MET A 21 10.89 22.24 -0.62
C MET A 21 10.55 21.32 -1.80
N ILE A 22 11.15 20.15 -1.83
CA ILE A 22 10.87 19.12 -2.83
C ILE A 22 9.44 18.60 -2.65
N GLY A 23 9.05 18.27 -1.42
CA GLY A 23 7.71 17.77 -1.08
C GLY A 23 6.56 18.74 -1.40
N LEU A 24 6.82 20.05 -1.41
CA LEU A 24 5.82 21.06 -1.84
C LEU A 24 5.63 21.14 -3.35
N ARG A 25 6.60 20.68 -4.13
CA ARG A 25 6.60 20.84 -5.60
C ARG A 25 6.28 19.59 -6.37
N LYS A 26 6.53 18.43 -5.76
CA LYS A 26 6.23 17.11 -6.35
C LYS A 26 5.62 16.24 -5.28
N TYR A 27 4.64 15.47 -5.67
CA TYR A 27 4.22 14.32 -4.88
C TYR A 27 5.43 13.39 -4.78
N ILE A 28 5.92 13.20 -3.56
CA ILE A 28 6.95 12.20 -3.29
C ILE A 28 6.23 11.03 -2.67
N CYS A 29 6.28 9.89 -3.34
CA CYS A 29 5.78 8.65 -2.78
C CYS A 29 6.46 8.42 -1.42
N SER A 30 5.67 8.18 -0.40
CA SER A 30 6.18 7.84 0.92
C SER A 30 6.51 6.35 0.97
N GLN A 31 7.61 6.02 1.61
CA GLN A 31 7.92 4.63 1.92
C GLN A 31 6.91 4.10 2.94
N PHE A 32 6.54 2.83 2.78
CA PHE A 32 5.77 2.11 3.80
C PHE A 32 6.61 2.01 5.08
N LYS A 33 5.97 1.93 6.26
CA LYS A 33 6.69 1.80 7.53
C LYS A 33 6.99 0.34 7.83
N PRO A 34 8.25 -0.12 7.83
CA PRO A 34 8.60 -1.51 8.17
C PRO A 34 8.09 -1.96 9.53
N SER A 35 8.03 -1.05 10.50
CA SER A 35 7.50 -1.33 11.85
C SER A 35 6.01 -1.66 11.84
N VAL A 36 5.23 -1.07 10.92
CA VAL A 36 3.81 -1.40 10.75
C VAL A 36 3.67 -2.78 10.12
N ALA A 37 4.45 -3.08 9.09
CA ALA A 37 4.46 -4.41 8.48
C ALA A 37 4.79 -5.49 9.51
N LYS A 38 5.87 -5.30 10.28
CA LYS A 38 6.23 -6.19 11.39
C LYS A 38 5.06 -6.40 12.36
N ALA A 39 4.45 -5.31 12.83
CA ALA A 39 3.36 -5.38 13.79
C ALA A 39 2.15 -6.15 13.24
N ILE A 40 1.84 -5.99 11.97
CA ILE A 40 0.77 -6.73 11.29
C ILE A 40 1.11 -8.22 11.21
N TYR A 41 2.31 -8.57 10.76
CA TYR A 41 2.73 -9.97 10.63
C TYR A 41 2.68 -10.70 11.97
N ASP A 42 3.16 -10.06 13.03
CA ASP A 42 3.14 -10.63 14.38
C ASP A 42 1.72 -10.67 14.98
N TYR A 43 0.88 -9.64 14.72
CA TYR A 43 -0.50 -9.61 15.20
C TYR A 43 -1.39 -10.70 14.61
N PHE A 44 -1.22 -10.99 13.33
CA PHE A 44 -1.94 -12.07 12.65
C PHE A 44 -1.25 -13.43 12.78
N GLU A 45 -0.13 -13.51 13.51
CA GLU A 45 0.68 -14.73 13.71
C GLU A 45 0.99 -15.43 12.37
N ALA A 46 1.23 -14.63 11.32
CA ALA A 46 1.40 -15.13 9.96
C ALA A 46 2.81 -15.71 9.78
N ASP A 47 2.89 -17.00 9.47
CA ASP A 47 4.16 -17.65 9.13
C ASP A 47 4.56 -17.40 7.68
N SER A 48 3.57 -17.39 6.77
CA SER A 48 3.77 -17.20 5.33
C SER A 48 3.01 -15.97 4.81
N ILE A 49 3.71 -15.15 4.02
CA ILE A 49 3.24 -13.84 3.56
C ILE A 49 3.35 -13.74 2.05
N LEU A 50 2.32 -13.18 1.41
CA LEU A 50 2.32 -12.76 0.02
C LEU A 50 2.09 -11.24 -0.08
N ASP A 51 2.98 -10.57 -0.80
CA ASP A 51 2.90 -9.15 -1.14
C ASP A 51 2.97 -8.96 -2.66
N PHE A 52 1.85 -8.63 -3.29
CA PHE A 52 1.80 -8.49 -4.75
C PHE A 52 2.16 -7.09 -5.28
N SER A 53 2.66 -6.21 -4.42
CA SER A 53 3.16 -4.89 -4.75
C SER A 53 4.37 -4.56 -3.86
N ALA A 54 5.43 -5.38 -3.97
CA ALA A 54 6.57 -5.37 -3.05
C ALA A 54 7.30 -4.02 -2.95
N GLY A 55 7.18 -3.17 -3.97
CA GLY A 55 7.61 -1.76 -3.95
C GLY A 55 9.10 -1.60 -3.73
N TRP A 56 9.49 -0.91 -2.66
CA TRP A 56 10.91 -0.70 -2.34
C TRP A 56 11.46 -1.66 -1.28
N GLY A 57 10.68 -2.69 -0.90
CA GLY A 57 11.10 -3.69 0.07
C GLY A 57 10.89 -3.29 1.54
N ASP A 58 10.07 -2.29 1.81
CA ASP A 58 9.80 -1.86 3.19
C ASP A 58 9.01 -2.94 3.97
N ARG A 59 8.07 -3.63 3.29
CA ARG A 59 7.34 -4.76 3.90
C ARG A 59 8.22 -6.00 4.03
N LEU A 60 9.18 -6.20 3.10
CA LEU A 60 10.25 -7.20 3.26
C LEU A 60 11.11 -6.93 4.50
N ALA A 61 11.47 -5.66 4.77
CA ALA A 61 12.18 -5.30 5.98
C ALA A 61 11.37 -5.64 7.25
N GLY A 62 10.05 -5.39 7.22
CA GLY A 62 9.13 -5.79 8.28
C GLY A 62 9.08 -7.30 8.49
N PHE A 63 9.10 -8.08 7.39
CA PHE A 63 9.16 -9.54 7.43
C PHE A 63 10.43 -10.05 8.12
N TYR A 64 11.59 -9.51 7.78
CA TYR A 64 12.84 -9.91 8.44
C TYR A 64 12.86 -9.59 9.94
N ALA A 65 12.11 -8.60 10.36
CA ALA A 65 11.98 -8.19 11.78
C ALA A 65 10.84 -8.91 12.53
N SER A 66 9.97 -9.67 11.84
CA SER A 66 8.84 -10.41 12.42
C SER A 66 9.18 -11.85 12.74
N ASN A 67 8.22 -12.61 13.26
CA ASN A 67 8.35 -14.05 13.50
C ASN A 67 8.05 -14.92 12.26
N SER A 68 7.60 -14.34 11.16
CA SER A 68 7.26 -15.05 9.92
C SER A 68 8.46 -15.75 9.30
N SER A 69 8.26 -16.88 8.63
CA SER A 69 9.33 -17.71 8.03
C SER A 69 9.41 -17.60 6.51
N ARG A 70 8.29 -17.28 5.83
CA ARG A 70 8.18 -17.30 4.37
C ARG A 70 7.61 -16.00 3.80
N TYR A 71 8.23 -15.46 2.74
CA TYR A 71 7.76 -14.25 2.04
C TYR A 71 7.81 -14.44 0.52
N TYR A 72 6.72 -14.08 -0.13
CA TYR A 72 6.60 -13.97 -1.58
C TYR A 72 6.36 -12.52 -1.97
N GLY A 73 7.27 -11.93 -2.76
CA GLY A 73 7.16 -10.58 -3.27
C GLY A 73 6.94 -10.55 -4.78
N ILE A 74 5.91 -9.88 -5.26
CA ILE A 74 5.66 -9.66 -6.68
C ILE A 74 5.75 -8.16 -6.95
N ASP A 75 6.49 -7.78 -7.98
CA ASP A 75 6.59 -6.38 -8.44
C ASP A 75 6.98 -6.36 -9.92
N PRO A 76 6.33 -5.54 -10.77
CA PRO A 76 6.64 -5.48 -12.19
C PRO A 76 7.95 -4.74 -12.50
N ARG A 77 8.53 -4.02 -11.52
CA ARG A 77 9.69 -3.18 -11.75
C ARG A 77 10.98 -3.97 -11.67
N LYS A 78 11.58 -4.21 -12.82
CA LYS A 78 12.81 -4.98 -12.99
C LYS A 78 13.98 -4.52 -12.10
N GLU A 79 14.17 -3.20 -11.98
CA GLU A 79 15.28 -2.60 -11.21
C GLU A 79 15.19 -2.90 -9.72
N ASN A 80 14.01 -3.24 -9.19
CA ASN A 80 13.84 -3.55 -7.77
C ASN A 80 14.35 -4.95 -7.41
N HIS A 81 14.32 -5.91 -8.33
CA HIS A 81 14.63 -7.32 -8.03
C HIS A 81 16.07 -7.59 -7.57
N PRO A 82 17.12 -7.00 -8.17
CA PRO A 82 18.46 -7.10 -7.60
C PRO A 82 18.53 -6.51 -6.18
N ILE A 83 17.83 -5.40 -5.94
CA ILE A 83 17.83 -4.71 -4.65
C ILE A 83 17.13 -5.56 -3.58
N TYR A 84 16.04 -6.27 -3.91
CA TYR A 84 15.40 -7.19 -2.96
C TYR A 84 16.33 -8.30 -2.51
N ARG A 85 17.15 -8.85 -3.41
CA ARG A 85 18.15 -9.87 -3.07
C ARG A 85 19.22 -9.31 -2.15
N GLU A 86 19.76 -8.12 -2.46
CA GLU A 86 20.72 -7.44 -1.61
C GLU A 86 20.15 -7.13 -0.22
N GLN A 87 18.89 -6.68 -0.15
CA GLN A 87 18.21 -6.44 1.13
C GLN A 87 18.03 -7.75 1.91
N ALA A 88 17.59 -8.82 1.24
CA ALA A 88 17.40 -10.12 1.87
C ALA A 88 18.72 -10.66 2.45
N GLU A 89 19.81 -10.63 1.68
CA GLU A 89 21.13 -11.03 2.12
C GLU A 89 21.61 -10.17 3.30
N PHE A 90 21.43 -8.86 3.22
CA PHE A 90 21.78 -7.94 4.28
C PHE A 90 21.04 -8.23 5.58
N TYR A 91 19.70 -8.38 5.51
CA TYR A 91 18.90 -8.62 6.70
C TYR A 91 19.20 -10.00 7.30
N GLU A 92 19.33 -11.06 6.47
CA GLU A 92 19.67 -12.39 6.94
C GLU A 92 21.02 -12.39 7.68
N LYS A 93 22.02 -11.72 7.13
CA LYS A 93 23.36 -11.59 7.75
C LYS A 93 23.33 -10.88 9.11
N HIS A 94 22.38 -9.95 9.31
CA HIS A 94 22.34 -9.11 10.52
C HIS A 94 21.26 -9.57 11.53
N ARG A 95 20.53 -10.64 11.23
CA ARG A 95 19.64 -11.27 12.21
C ARG A 95 20.44 -11.87 13.36
N SER A 96 19.85 -11.86 14.56
CA SER A 96 20.40 -12.55 15.74
C SER A 96 20.04 -14.04 15.67
N THR A 97 20.74 -14.80 14.85
CA THR A 97 20.27 -16.09 14.30
C THR A 97 20.81 -17.34 14.93
N PHE A 98 21.45 -17.28 16.09
CA PHE A 98 22.10 -18.50 16.62
C PHE A 98 21.13 -19.67 16.90
N LEU A 99 19.80 -19.44 16.90
CA LEU A 99 18.77 -20.45 17.17
C LEU A 99 17.55 -20.38 16.24
N GLU A 100 17.49 -19.45 15.29
CA GLU A 100 16.33 -19.27 14.43
C GLU A 100 16.60 -19.80 13.01
N PRO A 101 15.62 -20.48 12.38
CA PRO A 101 15.78 -20.98 11.02
C PRO A 101 15.94 -19.81 10.03
N THR A 102 16.63 -20.06 8.92
CA THR A 102 16.75 -19.13 7.80
C THR A 102 15.38 -18.76 7.25
N LYS A 103 15.15 -17.48 6.99
CA LYS A 103 13.92 -17.01 6.36
C LYS A 103 13.96 -17.25 4.86
N GLU A 104 12.86 -17.75 4.32
CA GLU A 104 12.74 -18.05 2.91
C GLU A 104 12.03 -16.91 2.17
N VAL A 105 12.62 -16.45 1.07
CA VAL A 105 12.06 -15.37 0.24
C VAL A 105 12.13 -15.71 -1.24
N ASP A 106 11.04 -15.45 -1.95
CA ASP A 106 10.99 -15.52 -3.42
C ASP A 106 10.46 -14.20 -3.98
N PHE A 107 11.07 -13.76 -5.09
CA PHE A 107 10.67 -12.52 -5.77
C PHE A 107 10.36 -12.82 -7.23
N PHE A 108 9.23 -12.28 -7.71
CA PHE A 108 8.73 -12.49 -9.05
C PHE A 108 8.57 -11.15 -9.79
N GLU A 109 9.23 -11.04 -10.93
CA GLU A 109 9.12 -9.87 -11.82
C GLU A 109 7.91 -10.05 -12.73
N SER A 110 6.77 -9.50 -12.31
CA SER A 110 5.51 -9.58 -13.06
C SER A 110 4.53 -8.52 -12.59
N PRO A 111 3.67 -7.99 -13.48
CA PRO A 111 2.42 -7.36 -13.07
C PRO A 111 1.56 -8.35 -12.26
N ALA A 112 0.97 -7.87 -11.16
CA ALA A 112 0.20 -8.72 -10.25
C ALA A 112 -0.98 -9.40 -10.93
N GLU A 113 -1.68 -8.68 -11.80
CA GLU A 113 -2.85 -9.17 -12.54
C GLU A 113 -2.53 -10.24 -13.60
N ASP A 114 -1.27 -10.30 -14.04
CA ASP A 114 -0.82 -11.29 -15.03
C ASP A 114 -0.09 -12.48 -14.42
N PHE A 115 0.39 -12.34 -13.20
CA PHE A 115 1.18 -13.36 -12.52
C PHE A 115 0.43 -14.71 -12.42
N ASP A 116 1.18 -15.81 -12.56
CA ASP A 116 0.70 -17.16 -12.31
C ASP A 116 0.88 -17.54 -10.84
N TYR A 117 -0.17 -17.36 -10.06
CA TYR A 117 -0.16 -17.63 -8.62
C TYR A 117 -0.06 -19.12 -8.27
N SER A 118 -0.15 -20.03 -9.24
CA SER A 118 0.09 -21.48 -9.00
C SER A 118 1.51 -21.76 -8.53
N GLN A 119 2.45 -20.85 -8.80
CA GLN A 119 3.84 -20.92 -8.34
C GLN A 119 4.01 -20.63 -6.85
N ILE A 120 2.97 -20.07 -6.18
CA ILE A 120 2.99 -19.74 -4.76
C ILE A 120 2.24 -20.82 -3.98
N LYS A 121 2.87 -21.32 -2.91
CA LYS A 121 2.19 -22.20 -1.95
C LYS A 121 1.11 -21.41 -1.19
N PRO A 122 0.10 -22.09 -0.61
CA PRO A 122 -0.86 -21.42 0.26
C PRO A 122 -0.16 -20.60 1.34
N VAL A 123 -0.70 -19.41 1.63
CA VAL A 123 -0.16 -18.46 2.61
C VAL A 123 -1.18 -18.12 3.69
N ASP A 124 -0.68 -17.73 4.87
CA ASP A 124 -1.52 -17.31 5.98
C ASP A 124 -2.00 -15.88 5.84
N LEU A 125 -1.18 -15.04 5.18
CA LEU A 125 -1.45 -13.63 5.05
C LEU A 125 -1.09 -13.11 3.66
N VAL A 126 -2.01 -12.41 3.04
CA VAL A 126 -1.70 -11.46 1.98
C VAL A 126 -1.72 -10.05 2.58
N PHE A 127 -0.60 -9.35 2.50
CA PHE A 127 -0.54 -7.96 2.89
C PHE A 127 0.15 -7.12 1.82
N THR A 128 -0.58 -6.18 1.26
CA THR A 128 -0.13 -5.39 0.13
C THR A 128 -0.59 -3.92 0.21
N SER A 129 0.14 -3.07 -0.49
CA SER A 129 -0.24 -1.67 -0.73
C SER A 129 -0.09 -1.42 -2.24
N PRO A 130 -1.16 -1.64 -3.02
CA PRO A 130 -1.13 -1.39 -4.46
C PRO A 130 -0.89 0.08 -4.78
N PRO A 131 -0.36 0.42 -5.98
CA PRO A 131 -0.22 1.82 -6.37
C PRO A 131 -1.59 2.52 -6.40
N TYR A 132 -1.64 3.78 -5.97
CA TYR A 132 -2.87 4.57 -5.93
C TYR A 132 -3.20 5.11 -7.33
N PHE A 133 -3.79 4.29 -8.18
CA PHE A 133 -4.18 4.58 -9.56
C PHE A 133 -3.08 5.34 -10.32
N ASN A 134 -3.33 6.58 -10.81
CA ASN A 134 -2.40 7.40 -11.58
C ASN A 134 -1.61 8.43 -10.75
N VAL A 135 -1.79 8.45 -9.42
CA VAL A 135 -1.10 9.38 -8.52
C VAL A 135 0.34 8.97 -8.30
N GLU A 136 0.57 7.68 -8.21
CA GLU A 136 1.90 7.11 -8.00
C GLU A 136 2.47 6.56 -9.30
N ARG A 137 3.46 7.24 -9.83
CA ARG A 137 4.12 6.90 -11.09
C ARG A 137 5.56 6.50 -10.81
N TYR A 138 5.75 5.22 -10.52
CA TYR A 138 7.06 4.69 -10.13
C TYR A 138 8.02 4.52 -11.30
N SER A 139 7.52 4.14 -12.48
CA SER A 139 8.28 4.09 -13.74
C SER A 139 7.38 4.38 -14.93
N TYR A 140 7.98 4.42 -16.13
CA TYR A 140 7.28 4.59 -17.41
C TYR A 140 7.26 3.30 -18.24
N ASP A 141 7.49 2.15 -17.58
CA ASP A 141 7.44 0.85 -18.23
C ASP A 141 5.99 0.45 -18.54
N ASP A 142 5.78 -0.27 -19.61
CA ASP A 142 4.49 -0.74 -20.08
C ASP A 142 3.82 -1.77 -19.13
N THR A 143 4.58 -2.28 -18.18
CA THR A 143 4.10 -3.16 -17.10
C THR A 143 3.42 -2.42 -15.95
N GLN A 144 3.51 -1.08 -15.91
CA GLN A 144 2.93 -0.29 -14.83
C GLN A 144 1.41 -0.13 -15.00
N SER A 145 0.65 -0.33 -13.92
CA SER A 145 -0.81 -0.28 -13.96
C SER A 145 -1.36 1.06 -14.47
N TRP A 146 -0.75 2.20 -14.09
CA TRP A 146 -1.17 3.53 -14.57
C TRP A 146 -0.89 3.76 -16.08
N ILE A 147 0.01 2.99 -16.68
CA ILE A 147 0.25 3.00 -18.13
C ILE A 147 -0.73 2.10 -18.86
N ARG A 148 -1.00 0.92 -18.30
CA ARG A 148 -1.89 -0.09 -18.88
C ARG A 148 -3.37 0.32 -18.83
N TYR A 149 -3.79 0.90 -17.70
CA TYR A 149 -5.19 1.23 -17.42
C TYR A 149 -5.33 2.74 -17.20
N LYS A 150 -5.98 3.42 -18.14
CA LYS A 150 -6.01 4.89 -18.22
C LYS A 150 -7.14 5.54 -17.46
N ASP A 151 -8.20 4.82 -17.20
CA ASP A 151 -9.35 5.26 -16.42
C ASP A 151 -9.51 4.41 -15.15
N ILE A 152 -10.20 4.97 -14.16
CA ILE A 152 -10.34 4.36 -12.85
C ILE A 152 -11.12 3.02 -12.89
N ASN A 153 -12.12 2.89 -13.77
CA ASN A 153 -12.92 1.68 -13.85
C ASN A 153 -12.09 0.52 -14.42
N SER A 154 -11.40 0.76 -15.54
CA SER A 154 -10.50 -0.25 -16.11
C SER A 154 -9.36 -0.61 -15.16
N TRP A 155 -8.86 0.36 -14.37
CA TRP A 155 -7.85 0.12 -13.37
C TRP A 155 -8.40 -0.75 -12.21
N ASN A 156 -9.59 -0.45 -11.69
CA ASN A 156 -10.24 -1.28 -10.66
C ASN A 156 -10.47 -2.70 -11.18
N GLU A 157 -11.12 -2.86 -12.33
CA GLU A 157 -11.55 -4.16 -12.84
C GLU A 157 -10.38 -5.01 -13.35
N SER A 158 -9.52 -4.44 -14.21
CA SER A 158 -8.53 -5.20 -14.95
C SER A 158 -7.17 -5.32 -14.23
N PHE A 159 -6.91 -4.46 -13.25
CA PHE A 159 -5.73 -4.56 -12.40
C PHE A 159 -6.10 -5.05 -10.99
N LEU A 160 -6.83 -4.22 -10.20
CA LEU A 160 -6.99 -4.47 -8.78
C LEU A 160 -7.83 -5.71 -8.51
N HIS A 161 -9.06 -5.78 -9.04
CA HIS A 161 -9.96 -6.92 -8.83
C HIS A 161 -9.36 -8.21 -9.39
N ARG A 162 -8.78 -8.16 -10.58
CA ARG A 162 -8.13 -9.33 -11.17
C ARG A 162 -6.94 -9.85 -10.36
N ALA A 163 -6.10 -8.96 -9.82
CA ALA A 163 -5.02 -9.37 -8.92
C ALA A 163 -5.57 -9.97 -7.63
N LEU A 164 -6.60 -9.34 -7.03
CA LEU A 164 -7.26 -9.81 -5.82
C LEU A 164 -7.91 -11.18 -6.01
N GLU A 165 -8.63 -11.41 -7.09
CA GLU A 165 -9.24 -12.69 -7.43
C GLU A 165 -8.21 -13.81 -7.51
N LYS A 166 -7.14 -13.59 -8.28
CA LYS A 166 -6.09 -14.60 -8.48
C LYS A 166 -5.35 -14.94 -7.20
N MET A 167 -4.95 -13.93 -6.42
CA MET A 167 -4.21 -14.17 -5.18
C MET A 167 -5.09 -14.75 -4.07
N TRP A 168 -6.41 -14.48 -4.07
CA TRP A 168 -7.36 -15.06 -3.12
C TRP A 168 -7.30 -16.59 -3.12
N THR A 169 -7.01 -17.18 -4.27
CA THR A 169 -6.85 -18.65 -4.39
C THR A 169 -5.66 -19.18 -3.57
N ARG A 170 -4.73 -18.31 -3.18
CA ARG A 170 -3.52 -18.71 -2.42
C ARG A 170 -3.64 -18.47 -0.93
N ILE A 171 -4.67 -17.78 -0.46
CA ILE A 171 -4.90 -17.65 0.98
C ILE A 171 -5.45 -18.97 1.51
N SER A 172 -4.83 -19.48 2.56
CA SER A 172 -5.29 -20.67 3.29
C SER A 172 -6.63 -20.40 3.98
N SER A 173 -7.46 -21.43 4.21
CA SER A 173 -8.63 -21.29 5.07
C SER A 173 -8.20 -20.81 6.46
N GLY A 174 -8.88 -19.80 6.99
CA GLY A 174 -8.51 -19.10 8.23
C GLY A 174 -7.45 -17.99 8.04
N GLY A 175 -6.83 -17.89 6.87
CA GLY A 175 -5.86 -16.84 6.53
C GLY A 175 -6.54 -15.50 6.22
N HIS A 176 -5.72 -14.44 6.04
CA HIS A 176 -6.21 -13.08 5.94
C HIS A 176 -5.71 -12.36 4.69
N LEU A 177 -6.55 -11.44 4.20
CA LEU A 177 -6.21 -10.44 3.20
C LEU A 177 -6.19 -9.07 3.84
N LEU A 178 -5.08 -8.35 3.70
CA LEU A 178 -4.94 -6.97 4.13
C LEU A 178 -4.54 -6.10 2.94
N VAL A 179 -5.32 -5.05 2.68
CA VAL A 179 -5.05 -4.09 1.59
C VAL A 179 -4.94 -2.68 2.16
N ASN A 180 -3.76 -2.09 2.05
CA ASN A 180 -3.54 -0.69 2.39
C ASN A 180 -3.77 0.17 1.16
N ILE A 181 -4.93 0.78 1.06
CA ILE A 181 -5.34 1.66 -0.04
C ILE A 181 -6.46 2.60 0.39
N SER A 182 -6.50 3.78 -0.20
CA SER A 182 -7.56 4.77 0.00
C SER A 182 -8.01 5.37 -1.33
N ASP A 183 -9.17 6.01 -1.32
CA ASP A 183 -9.65 6.81 -2.44
C ASP A 183 -8.69 7.97 -2.74
N VAL A 184 -8.62 8.38 -3.99
CA VAL A 184 -7.70 9.41 -4.46
C VAL A 184 -8.46 10.65 -4.90
N TYR A 185 -8.07 11.82 -4.39
CA TYR A 185 -8.60 13.09 -4.88
C TYR A 185 -7.83 13.53 -6.13
N SER A 186 -8.50 13.51 -7.27
CA SER A 186 -7.93 13.94 -8.55
C SER A 186 -8.28 15.39 -8.85
N ASN A 187 -7.27 16.26 -8.84
CA ASN A 187 -7.34 17.63 -9.38
C ASN A 187 -6.88 17.69 -10.85
N SER A 188 -6.69 16.56 -11.47
CA SER A 188 -6.09 16.48 -12.79
C SER A 188 -7.07 16.93 -13.86
N LYS A 189 -6.58 17.73 -14.81
CA LYS A 189 -7.30 18.08 -16.05
C LYS A 189 -7.63 16.85 -16.93
N TRP A 190 -7.17 15.69 -16.53
CA TRP A 190 -7.34 14.39 -17.20
C TRP A 190 -8.45 13.54 -16.59
N SER A 191 -8.98 13.92 -15.42
CA SER A 191 -10.21 13.37 -14.90
C SER A 191 -11.35 14.18 -15.49
N THR A 192 -12.30 13.54 -16.13
CA THR A 192 -13.52 14.15 -16.66
C THR A 192 -14.38 14.72 -15.53
N ASP A 193 -14.20 14.22 -14.32
CA ASP A 193 -14.86 14.68 -13.11
C ASP A 193 -13.83 15.16 -12.08
N ARG A 194 -13.93 16.43 -11.68
CA ARG A 194 -13.20 16.92 -10.53
C ARG A 194 -13.79 16.28 -9.28
N GLY A 195 -13.12 15.29 -8.73
CA GLY A 195 -13.65 14.58 -7.59
C GLY A 195 -12.72 13.50 -7.06
N TRP A 196 -13.30 12.61 -6.28
CA TRP A 196 -12.62 11.44 -5.75
C TRP A 196 -12.69 10.27 -6.74
N ASP A 197 -11.53 9.76 -7.13
CA ASP A 197 -11.43 8.47 -7.81
C ASP A 197 -11.72 7.37 -6.78
N LYS A 198 -12.85 6.69 -6.94
CA LYS A 198 -13.32 5.66 -6.01
C LYS A 198 -12.57 4.35 -6.24
N ILE A 199 -11.89 3.89 -5.21
CA ILE A 199 -11.14 2.63 -5.18
C ILE A 199 -11.70 1.73 -4.08
N CYS A 200 -11.93 2.31 -2.89
CA CYS A 200 -12.28 1.54 -1.70
C CYS A 200 -13.63 0.85 -1.81
N ASP A 201 -14.69 1.59 -2.18
CA ASP A 201 -16.03 1.01 -2.29
C ASP A 201 -16.07 -0.10 -3.36
N PRO A 202 -15.61 0.11 -4.63
CA PRO A 202 -15.57 -0.96 -5.64
C PRO A 202 -14.75 -2.17 -5.20
N MET A 203 -13.62 -1.97 -4.53
CA MET A 203 -12.80 -3.07 -4.00
C MET A 203 -13.52 -3.86 -2.91
N ASN A 204 -14.13 -3.15 -1.94
CA ASN A 204 -14.87 -3.78 -0.86
C ASN A 204 -16.07 -4.59 -1.39
N ASP A 205 -16.83 -4.00 -2.33
CA ASP A 205 -17.97 -4.66 -2.96
C ASP A 205 -17.52 -5.91 -3.72
N PHE A 206 -16.44 -5.81 -4.49
CA PHE A 206 -15.87 -6.94 -5.21
C PHE A 206 -15.45 -8.08 -4.27
N ILE A 207 -14.67 -7.78 -3.23
CA ILE A 207 -14.19 -8.81 -2.30
C ILE A 207 -15.37 -9.48 -1.58
N ASN A 208 -16.33 -8.69 -1.09
CA ASN A 208 -17.45 -9.19 -0.30
C ASN A 208 -18.44 -10.02 -1.14
N ASN A 209 -18.61 -9.70 -2.42
CA ASN A 209 -19.65 -10.33 -3.23
C ASN A 209 -19.12 -11.40 -4.20
N GLU A 210 -17.85 -11.26 -4.65
CA GLU A 210 -17.31 -12.13 -5.71
C GLU A 210 -16.26 -13.13 -5.18
N LEU A 211 -15.61 -12.86 -4.03
CA LEU A 211 -14.62 -13.78 -3.48
C LEU A 211 -15.26 -14.72 -2.46
N GLU A 212 -15.44 -15.98 -2.86
CA GLU A 212 -16.07 -17.01 -2.04
C GLU A 212 -15.35 -17.19 -0.70
N GLY A 213 -16.14 -17.23 0.39
CA GLY A 213 -15.64 -17.39 1.75
C GLY A 213 -14.97 -16.15 2.32
N SER A 214 -15.12 -14.97 1.70
CA SER A 214 -14.61 -13.72 2.27
C SER A 214 -15.48 -13.25 3.44
N GLU A 215 -14.85 -12.92 4.56
CA GLU A 215 -15.49 -12.34 5.73
C GLU A 215 -14.79 -11.02 6.10
N TYR A 216 -15.49 -9.89 5.94
CA TYR A 216 -14.94 -8.58 6.29
C TYR A 216 -14.74 -8.43 7.80
N GLN A 217 -13.51 -8.11 8.21
CA GLN A 217 -13.12 -8.00 9.62
C GLN A 217 -12.96 -6.54 10.10
N GLY A 218 -13.14 -5.56 9.22
CA GLY A 218 -12.99 -4.16 9.55
C GLY A 218 -11.76 -3.50 8.92
N CYS A 219 -11.32 -2.41 9.54
CA CYS A 219 -10.23 -1.58 9.03
C CYS A 219 -9.26 -1.20 10.14
N ILE A 220 -7.96 -1.36 9.91
CA ILE A 220 -6.89 -0.91 10.80
C ILE A 220 -6.43 0.47 10.31
N GLY A 221 -6.38 1.45 11.21
CA GLY A 221 -5.86 2.78 10.91
C GLY A 221 -4.33 2.84 11.05
N MET A 222 -3.62 2.99 9.95
CA MET A 222 -2.17 3.24 9.97
C MET A 222 -1.89 4.72 10.19
N GLU A 223 -1.30 5.08 11.33
CA GLU A 223 -0.97 6.47 11.63
C GLU A 223 0.03 7.05 10.63
N MET A 224 -0.32 8.18 10.05
CA MET A 224 0.50 8.90 9.08
C MET A 224 1.00 10.23 9.65
N ALA A 225 2.23 10.60 9.28
CA ALA A 225 2.75 11.92 9.62
C ALA A 225 1.93 13.01 8.91
N LYS A 226 1.52 14.05 9.65
CA LYS A 226 0.85 15.22 9.06
C LYS A 226 1.78 15.86 8.02
N ARG A 227 1.26 16.10 6.83
CA ARG A 227 2.01 16.84 5.80
C ARG A 227 2.22 18.28 6.26
N PRO A 228 3.42 18.86 6.10
CA PRO A 228 3.62 20.28 6.34
C PRO A 228 2.66 21.07 5.46
N ASN A 229 1.92 21.99 6.04
CA ASN A 229 0.90 22.84 5.38
C ASN A 229 -0.36 22.11 4.86
N SER A 230 -0.65 20.90 5.24
CA SER A 230 -2.02 20.43 5.22
C SER A 230 -2.78 21.21 6.30
N GLY A 231 -3.18 22.43 5.95
CA GLY A 231 -4.15 23.15 6.74
C GLY A 231 -5.40 22.29 6.81
N GLY A 232 -5.69 21.76 8.00
CA GLY A 232 -6.79 20.88 8.30
C GLY A 232 -7.02 19.82 7.22
N ALA A 233 -6.83 18.58 7.58
CA ALA A 233 -7.15 17.42 6.75
C ALA A 233 -8.33 17.73 5.84
N GLY A 234 -8.17 17.37 4.58
CA GLY A 234 -9.11 17.71 3.54
C GLY A 234 -10.50 17.93 4.08
N THR A 235 -10.86 19.17 4.21
CA THR A 235 -12.24 19.55 4.31
C THR A 235 -12.85 19.21 2.96
N ALA A 236 -13.07 17.94 2.69
CA ALA A 236 -14.10 17.55 1.78
C ALA A 236 -15.33 18.31 2.27
N LYS A 237 -15.93 19.09 1.38
CA LYS A 237 -17.11 19.88 1.71
C LYS A 237 -18.14 18.90 2.26
N SER A 238 -18.72 19.25 3.38
CA SER A 238 -19.63 18.48 4.23
C SER A 238 -20.90 17.89 3.55
N GLU A 239 -21.04 18.03 2.25
CA GLU A 239 -22.23 17.63 1.51
C GLU A 239 -22.22 16.15 1.06
N GLU A 240 -21.09 15.44 1.21
CA GLU A 240 -20.92 14.05 0.73
C GLU A 240 -20.76 13.00 1.84
N TYR A 241 -20.80 13.38 3.13
CA TYR A 241 -20.63 12.45 4.23
C TYR A 241 -21.93 12.18 4.98
N SER A 242 -22.13 10.92 5.40
CA SER A 242 -23.22 10.60 6.31
C SER A 242 -23.06 11.34 7.64
N GLU A 243 -24.18 11.59 8.36
CA GLU A 243 -24.15 12.23 9.67
C GLU A 243 -23.24 11.48 10.66
N GLU A 244 -23.16 10.14 10.58
CA GLU A 244 -22.26 9.33 11.38
C GLU A 244 -20.79 9.59 11.06
N SER A 245 -20.43 9.72 9.78
CA SER A 245 -19.06 10.07 9.35
C SER A 245 -18.65 11.46 9.80
N LEU A 246 -19.58 12.41 9.79
CA LEU A 246 -19.35 13.78 10.28
C LEU A 246 -19.17 13.78 11.80
N LYS A 247 -19.97 13.04 12.53
CA LYS A 247 -19.87 12.91 13.98
C LYS A 247 -18.55 12.25 14.39
N LEU A 248 -18.14 11.17 13.70
CA LEU A 248 -16.86 10.52 13.92
C LEU A 248 -15.68 11.44 13.58
N ALA A 249 -15.79 12.22 12.49
CA ALA A 249 -14.78 13.22 12.10
C ALA A 249 -14.67 14.35 13.13
N GLU A 250 -15.79 14.75 13.76
CA GLU A 250 -15.79 15.77 14.79
C GLU A 250 -15.20 15.25 16.12
N GLU A 251 -15.51 14.03 16.51
CA GLU A 251 -14.90 13.33 17.64
C GLU A 251 -13.41 13.10 17.46
N THR A 252 -12.94 12.96 16.20
CA THR A 252 -11.54 12.74 15.84
C THR A 252 -10.79 14.01 15.42
N LYS A 253 -11.43 15.19 15.46
CA LYS A 253 -10.95 16.49 14.93
C LYS A 253 -9.54 16.93 15.39
N ASN A 254 -9.09 16.46 16.54
CA ASN A 254 -7.75 16.75 17.09
C ASN A 254 -6.82 15.53 17.03
N LYS A 255 -7.21 14.47 16.32
CA LYS A 255 -6.52 13.20 16.36
C LYS A 255 -5.72 12.94 15.07
N THR A 256 -5.11 11.84 15.03
CA THR A 256 -4.12 11.38 14.10
C THR A 256 -4.70 11.17 12.71
N PHE A 257 -4.02 11.63 11.67
CA PHE A 257 -4.34 11.24 10.30
C PHE A 257 -3.95 9.78 10.10
N CYS A 258 -4.89 8.94 9.71
CA CYS A 258 -4.67 7.53 9.43
C CYS A 258 -4.96 7.17 7.98
N GLU A 259 -4.20 6.24 7.45
CA GLU A 259 -4.45 5.58 6.17
C GLU A 259 -5.06 4.21 6.44
N PRO A 260 -6.13 3.79 5.72
CA PRO A 260 -6.82 2.54 6.02
C PRO A 260 -6.04 1.31 5.55
N ILE A 261 -6.08 0.26 6.36
CA ILE A 261 -5.71 -1.10 5.97
C ILE A 261 -6.97 -1.94 6.14
N TRP A 262 -7.58 -2.32 5.04
CA TRP A 262 -8.81 -3.12 4.99
C TRP A 262 -8.50 -4.58 5.24
N VAL A 263 -9.34 -5.27 6.02
CA VAL A 263 -9.06 -6.63 6.50
C VAL A 263 -10.21 -7.58 6.18
N TRP A 264 -9.87 -8.71 5.55
CA TRP A 264 -10.78 -9.84 5.34
C TRP A 264 -10.14 -11.14 5.82
N LYS A 265 -10.98 -12.05 6.27
CA LYS A 265 -10.62 -13.43 6.59
C LYS A 265 -11.20 -14.35 5.52
N LYS A 266 -10.46 -15.38 5.17
CA LYS A 266 -10.95 -16.47 4.32
C LYS A 266 -11.47 -17.59 5.20
N LEU A 267 -12.75 -17.93 5.07
CA LEU A 267 -13.43 -18.98 5.82
C LEU A 267 -13.02 -20.38 5.33
#